data_6427019c542e50e42f3343239364bbf2
#
_entry.id   6427019c542e50e42f3343239364bbf2
#
_cell.length_a   1.000
_cell.length_b   1.000
_cell.length_c   1.000
_cell.angle_alpha   90.00
_cell.angle_beta   90.00
_cell.angle_gamma   90.00
#
_symmetry.space_group_name_H-M   'P 1'
#
loop_
_entity.id
_entity.type
_entity.pdbx_description
1 polymer ?
#
loop_
_entity_poly.entity_id
_entity_poly.type
_entity_poly.pdbx_seq_one_letter_code
_entity_poly.pdbx_strand_id
1 'polypeptide(L)'
;MLAIVAPGQGSQTPGFLSPWLENSRSSTFIQNWSSLIELDLRYLGSTADAVEIRETSNAQPLLVAAGLITASTLFNDDFSKVALFAGHSVGEITVAALSRCIDFESAMKLVRTRGIEMSKAATGTNTGMAAVLGGDRDAVLTGLAELNLTAANENGAGQIVAAGNLAQIELLLQNPPAGSRVRPLAVSGAFHTAVMQPAVPVLRALAGELEISNPPHGVLSNKDGAYLNNGQEIIDRIVGQIASPVRWDLCMDTMAARGVTGVIELAPAGTLVGLIKRAHPSIESFALKSPEELDGAREFVAKHGSN
;
A
#
# COMPACT_ATOMS: atom_id res chain seq x y z
N MET A 1 8.28 18.27 -9.48
CA MET A 1 8.74 17.29 -8.46
C MET A 1 8.03 15.96 -8.67
N LEU A 2 8.81 14.87 -8.71
CA LEU A 2 8.30 13.52 -8.91
C LEU A 2 8.11 12.81 -7.57
N ALA A 3 6.94 12.16 -7.39
CA ALA A 3 6.70 11.22 -6.31
C ALA A 3 6.52 9.80 -6.85
N ILE A 4 6.97 8.81 -6.09
CA ILE A 4 6.70 7.39 -6.35
C ILE A 4 5.70 6.90 -5.33
N VAL A 5 4.66 6.20 -5.79
CA VAL A 5 3.66 5.60 -4.92
C VAL A 5 3.55 4.10 -5.12
N ALA A 6 3.42 3.38 -4.00
CA ALA A 6 3.26 1.93 -3.98
C ALA A 6 1.84 1.54 -3.54
N PRO A 7 1.14 0.71 -4.32
CA PRO A 7 -0.23 0.32 -4.02
C PRO A 7 -0.36 -0.62 -2.82
N GLY A 8 -1.57 -0.66 -2.25
CA GLY A 8 -1.98 -1.59 -1.21
C GLY A 8 -2.66 -2.84 -1.76
N GLN A 9 -3.08 -3.71 -0.82
CA GLN A 9 -3.80 -4.95 -1.11
C GLN A 9 -5.13 -4.67 -1.84
N GLY A 10 -5.45 -5.52 -2.82
CA GLY A 10 -6.65 -5.41 -3.66
C GLY A 10 -6.38 -4.88 -5.07
N SER A 11 -5.16 -4.47 -5.39
CA SER A 11 -4.74 -4.03 -6.73
C SER A 11 -4.23 -5.18 -7.62
N GLN A 12 -3.82 -6.31 -7.02
CA GLN A 12 -3.27 -7.47 -7.74
C GLN A 12 -4.33 -8.25 -8.52
N THR A 13 -3.94 -8.76 -9.68
CA THR A 13 -4.73 -9.65 -10.54
C THR A 13 -3.90 -10.88 -10.92
N PRO A 14 -4.52 -12.04 -11.22
CA PRO A 14 -3.77 -13.22 -11.65
C PRO A 14 -2.82 -12.91 -12.81
N GLY A 15 -1.59 -13.39 -12.72
CA GLY A 15 -0.59 -13.26 -13.76
C GLY A 15 0.06 -11.88 -13.93
N PHE A 16 -0.28 -10.89 -13.10
CA PHE A 16 0.21 -9.50 -13.28
C PHE A 16 1.73 -9.35 -13.23
N LEU A 17 2.42 -10.28 -12.57
CA LEU A 17 3.88 -10.25 -12.46
C LEU A 17 4.57 -10.88 -13.66
N SER A 18 3.88 -11.72 -14.45
CA SER A 18 4.47 -12.48 -15.55
C SER A 18 5.33 -11.66 -16.52
N PRO A 19 4.87 -10.49 -17.03
CA PRO A 19 5.68 -9.69 -17.95
C PRO A 19 6.98 -9.17 -17.31
N TRP A 20 6.97 -8.90 -16.01
CA TRP A 20 8.15 -8.43 -15.27
C TRP A 20 9.20 -9.50 -15.05
N LEU A 21 8.79 -10.79 -15.06
CA LEU A 21 9.69 -11.94 -14.87
C LEU A 21 10.48 -12.33 -16.12
N GLU A 22 10.17 -11.75 -17.28
CA GLU A 22 10.97 -11.88 -18.50
C GLU A 22 12.34 -11.21 -18.36
N ASN A 23 12.43 -10.18 -17.51
CA ASN A 23 13.69 -9.56 -17.15
C ASN A 23 14.48 -10.48 -16.20
N SER A 24 15.72 -10.84 -16.57
CA SER A 24 16.56 -11.76 -15.80
C SER A 24 16.87 -11.29 -14.39
N ARG A 25 17.08 -9.97 -14.20
CA ARG A 25 17.32 -9.36 -12.88
C ARG A 25 16.09 -9.47 -11.98
N SER A 26 14.92 -9.13 -12.49
CA SER A 26 13.65 -9.28 -11.77
C SER A 26 13.39 -10.72 -11.38
N SER A 27 13.63 -11.65 -12.33
CA SER A 27 13.50 -13.09 -12.11
C SER A 27 14.44 -13.59 -11.00
N THR A 28 15.68 -13.10 -10.96
CA THR A 28 16.66 -13.44 -9.91
C THR A 28 16.22 -12.90 -8.54
N PHE A 29 15.76 -11.66 -8.45
CA PHE A 29 15.23 -11.10 -7.21
C PHE A 29 14.06 -11.94 -6.68
N ILE A 30 13.08 -12.24 -7.52
CA ILE A 30 11.91 -13.03 -7.12
C ILE A 30 12.33 -14.43 -6.63
N GLN A 31 13.29 -15.09 -7.27
CA GLN A 31 13.81 -16.39 -6.83
C GLN A 31 14.49 -16.30 -5.46
N ASN A 32 15.37 -15.30 -5.26
CA ASN A 32 16.09 -15.12 -4.00
C ASN A 32 15.11 -14.79 -2.86
N TRP A 33 14.16 -13.86 -3.09
CA TRP A 33 13.18 -13.50 -2.08
C TRP A 33 12.20 -14.64 -1.80
N SER A 34 11.80 -15.43 -2.80
CA SER A 34 10.98 -16.63 -2.57
C SER A 34 11.66 -17.60 -1.61
N SER A 35 12.97 -17.83 -1.78
CA SER A 35 13.76 -18.67 -0.88
C SER A 35 13.92 -18.04 0.52
N LEU A 36 14.12 -16.71 0.59
CA LEU A 36 14.32 -15.96 1.83
C LEU A 36 13.11 -16.03 2.76
N ILE A 37 11.90 -15.90 2.18
CA ILE A 37 10.66 -15.81 2.94
C ILE A 37 9.80 -17.08 2.91
N GLU A 38 10.34 -18.16 2.34
CA GLU A 38 9.65 -19.45 2.20
C GLU A 38 8.25 -19.31 1.56
N LEU A 39 8.17 -18.56 0.45
CA LEU A 39 6.94 -18.32 -0.29
C LEU A 39 7.23 -18.23 -1.80
N ASP A 40 6.61 -19.07 -2.61
CA ASP A 40 6.81 -19.05 -4.07
C ASP A 40 6.13 -17.82 -4.72
N LEU A 41 6.86 -16.69 -4.71
CA LEU A 41 6.41 -15.45 -5.33
C LEU A 41 6.25 -15.55 -6.85
N ARG A 42 7.04 -16.41 -7.50
CA ARG A 42 6.93 -16.64 -8.94
C ARG A 42 5.59 -17.30 -9.27
N TYR A 43 5.27 -18.40 -8.60
CA TYR A 43 3.98 -19.07 -8.74
C TYR A 43 2.82 -18.13 -8.46
N LEU A 44 2.85 -17.45 -7.32
CA LEU A 44 1.79 -16.52 -6.91
C LEU A 44 1.58 -15.38 -7.92
N GLY A 45 2.66 -14.83 -8.46
CA GLY A 45 2.60 -13.69 -9.38
C GLY A 45 2.26 -14.03 -10.82
N SER A 46 2.40 -15.32 -11.23
CA SER A 46 2.23 -15.73 -12.63
C SER A 46 1.13 -16.75 -12.87
N THR A 47 0.86 -17.65 -11.93
CA THR A 47 0.06 -18.86 -12.18
C THR A 47 -1.12 -19.03 -11.21
N ALA A 48 -0.96 -18.57 -9.95
CA ALA A 48 -1.97 -18.70 -8.91
C ALA A 48 -3.26 -17.98 -9.29
N ASP A 49 -4.37 -18.51 -8.81
CA ASP A 49 -5.69 -17.94 -9.06
C ASP A 49 -6.00 -16.71 -8.20
N ALA A 50 -7.16 -16.11 -8.47
CA ALA A 50 -7.58 -14.89 -7.78
C ALA A 50 -7.88 -15.10 -6.28
N VAL A 51 -8.21 -16.31 -5.85
CA VAL A 51 -8.48 -16.62 -4.43
C VAL A 51 -7.17 -16.68 -3.69
N GLU A 52 -6.20 -17.44 -4.22
CA GLU A 52 -4.91 -17.66 -3.59
C GLU A 52 -4.08 -16.36 -3.46
N ILE A 53 -4.09 -15.50 -4.49
CA ILE A 53 -3.37 -14.21 -4.42
C ILE A 53 -4.06 -13.16 -3.57
N ARG A 54 -5.31 -13.37 -3.12
CA ARG A 54 -6.02 -12.47 -2.19
C ARG A 54 -5.73 -12.77 -0.73
N GLU A 55 -5.29 -13.98 -0.42
CA GLU A 55 -4.89 -14.34 0.94
C GLU A 55 -3.85 -13.33 1.45
N THR A 56 -4.12 -12.72 2.61
CA THR A 56 -3.30 -11.60 3.12
C THR A 56 -1.83 -11.97 3.26
N SER A 57 -1.53 -13.21 3.68
CA SER A 57 -0.17 -13.74 3.81
C SER A 57 0.55 -13.93 2.47
N ASN A 58 -0.17 -13.95 1.34
CA ASN A 58 0.36 -14.05 -0.01
C ASN A 58 0.38 -12.69 -0.71
N ALA A 59 -0.74 -11.95 -0.62
CA ALA A 59 -0.93 -10.67 -1.29
C ALA A 59 0.13 -9.65 -0.91
N GLN A 60 0.43 -9.52 0.38
CA GLN A 60 1.32 -8.47 0.87
C GLN A 60 2.77 -8.67 0.40
N PRO A 61 3.41 -9.85 0.57
CA PRO A 61 4.75 -10.09 0.02
C PRO A 61 4.80 -9.95 -1.51
N LEU A 62 3.76 -10.41 -2.21
CA LEU A 62 3.68 -10.31 -3.65
C LEU A 62 3.66 -8.85 -4.13
N LEU A 63 2.90 -7.97 -3.46
CA LEU A 63 2.82 -6.55 -3.78
C LEU A 63 4.13 -5.81 -3.51
N VAL A 64 4.77 -6.07 -2.37
CA VAL A 64 6.08 -5.47 -2.06
C VAL A 64 7.12 -5.91 -3.08
N ALA A 65 7.22 -7.20 -3.38
CA ALA A 65 8.14 -7.72 -4.39
C ALA A 65 7.90 -7.06 -5.76
N ALA A 66 6.64 -6.96 -6.20
CA ALA A 66 6.27 -6.30 -7.46
C ALA A 66 6.70 -4.84 -7.50
N GLY A 67 6.42 -4.08 -6.44
CA GLY A 67 6.82 -2.67 -6.34
C GLY A 67 8.34 -2.50 -6.41
N LEU A 68 9.10 -3.36 -5.69
CA LEU A 68 10.56 -3.32 -5.70
C LEU A 68 11.16 -3.62 -7.07
N ILE A 69 10.72 -4.69 -7.77
CA ILE A 69 11.25 -5.01 -9.11
C ILE A 69 10.85 -3.97 -10.15
N THR A 70 9.62 -3.42 -10.07
CA THR A 70 9.14 -2.37 -10.97
C THR A 70 9.99 -1.11 -10.85
N ALA A 71 10.21 -0.64 -9.62
CA ALA A 71 11.04 0.52 -9.37
C ALA A 71 12.50 0.29 -9.76
N SER A 72 13.08 -0.87 -9.40
CA SER A 72 14.46 -1.24 -9.80
C SER A 72 14.63 -1.27 -11.31
N THR A 73 13.63 -1.76 -12.05
CA THR A 73 13.68 -1.81 -13.53
C THR A 73 13.55 -0.42 -14.14
N LEU A 74 12.68 0.45 -13.60
CA LEU A 74 12.50 1.82 -14.11
C LEU A 74 13.72 2.69 -13.84
N PHE A 75 14.24 2.68 -12.61
CA PHE A 75 15.25 3.60 -12.12
C PHE A 75 16.68 3.05 -12.14
N ASN A 76 16.84 1.75 -12.42
CA ASN A 76 18.13 1.07 -12.26
C ASN A 76 18.80 1.34 -10.90
N ASP A 77 17.96 1.36 -9.83
CA ASP A 77 18.29 1.68 -8.43
C ASP A 77 18.85 3.09 -8.17
N ASP A 78 18.76 4.00 -9.13
CA ASP A 78 19.08 5.41 -8.94
C ASP A 78 17.79 6.23 -8.75
N PHE A 79 17.43 6.49 -7.52
CA PHE A 79 16.23 7.27 -7.14
C PHE A 79 16.52 8.77 -6.95
N SER A 80 17.65 9.29 -7.41
CA SER A 80 18.06 10.69 -7.23
C SER A 80 17.06 11.71 -7.79
N LYS A 81 16.28 11.32 -8.80
CA LYS A 81 15.22 12.13 -9.41
C LYS A 81 13.89 12.11 -8.67
N VAL A 82 13.74 11.26 -7.66
CA VAL A 82 12.51 11.12 -6.88
C VAL A 82 12.57 12.03 -5.66
N ALA A 83 11.61 12.94 -5.52
CA ALA A 83 11.59 13.91 -4.42
C ALA A 83 10.99 13.33 -3.13
N LEU A 84 10.02 12.43 -3.23
CA LEU A 84 9.40 11.76 -2.08
C LEU A 84 8.73 10.44 -2.49
N PHE A 85 8.48 9.63 -1.48
CA PHE A 85 7.84 8.34 -1.59
C PHE A 85 6.57 8.27 -0.74
N ALA A 86 5.55 7.56 -1.19
CA ALA A 86 4.38 7.23 -0.38
C ALA A 86 3.84 5.84 -0.72
N GLY A 87 3.40 5.10 0.27
CA GLY A 87 2.79 3.79 0.08
C GLY A 87 1.42 3.74 0.73
N HIS A 88 0.47 3.05 0.13
CA HIS A 88 -0.83 2.80 0.74
C HIS A 88 -0.77 1.50 1.55
N SER A 89 -0.99 1.57 2.86
CA SER A 89 -0.97 0.39 3.74
C SER A 89 0.35 -0.40 3.59
N VAL A 90 0.31 -1.63 3.09
CA VAL A 90 1.51 -2.46 2.86
C VAL A 90 2.54 -1.79 1.93
N GLY A 91 2.08 -0.88 1.06
CA GLY A 91 2.96 -0.10 0.20
C GLY A 91 3.96 0.77 0.95
N GLU A 92 3.71 1.13 2.24
CA GLU A 92 4.71 1.83 3.05
C GLU A 92 6.00 1.01 3.23
N ILE A 93 5.93 -0.33 3.27
CA ILE A 93 7.13 -1.19 3.33
C ILE A 93 7.91 -1.13 2.02
N THR A 94 7.22 -1.14 0.87
CA THR A 94 7.87 -0.96 -0.43
C THR A 94 8.66 0.35 -0.46
N VAL A 95 8.02 1.46 -0.10
CA VAL A 95 8.66 2.77 -0.20
C VAL A 95 9.72 3.00 0.89
N ALA A 96 9.62 2.35 2.05
CA ALA A 96 10.69 2.36 3.04
C ALA A 96 11.98 1.72 2.49
N ALA A 97 11.85 0.65 1.72
CA ALA A 97 12.99 0.03 1.06
C ALA A 97 13.53 0.88 -0.11
N LEU A 98 12.65 1.41 -0.98
CA LEU A 98 13.05 2.26 -2.10
C LEU A 98 13.72 3.56 -1.65
N SER A 99 13.29 4.12 -0.54
CA SER A 99 13.90 5.31 0.07
C SER A 99 15.24 5.00 0.79
N ARG A 100 15.64 3.72 0.85
CA ARG A 100 16.83 3.23 1.58
C ARG A 100 16.74 3.37 3.09
N CYS A 101 15.53 3.39 3.65
CA CYS A 101 15.33 3.29 5.09
C CYS A 101 15.72 1.91 5.62
N ILE A 102 15.37 0.86 4.87
CA ILE A 102 15.77 -0.55 5.07
C ILE A 102 16.18 -1.15 3.71
N ASP A 103 16.90 -2.27 3.73
CA ASP A 103 17.20 -2.99 2.49
C ASP A 103 16.01 -3.83 1.99
N PHE A 104 16.11 -4.36 0.77
CA PHE A 104 15.04 -5.13 0.14
C PHE A 104 14.75 -6.46 0.85
N GLU A 105 15.77 -7.11 1.38
CA GLU A 105 15.64 -8.38 2.11
C GLU A 105 14.91 -8.16 3.44
N SER A 106 15.27 -7.11 4.16
CA SER A 106 14.58 -6.66 5.38
C SER A 106 13.11 -6.34 5.11
N ALA A 107 12.82 -5.65 4.01
CA ALA A 107 11.44 -5.35 3.59
C ALA A 107 10.66 -6.64 3.31
N MET A 108 11.26 -7.63 2.64
CA MET A 108 10.62 -8.91 2.35
C MET A 108 10.36 -9.74 3.62
N LYS A 109 11.29 -9.75 4.58
CA LYS A 109 11.08 -10.40 5.89
C LYS A 109 9.96 -9.71 6.68
N LEU A 110 9.98 -8.36 6.72
CA LEU A 110 8.98 -7.57 7.43
C LEU A 110 7.57 -7.77 6.85
N VAL A 111 7.43 -7.72 5.52
CA VAL A 111 6.14 -7.90 4.88
C VAL A 111 5.61 -9.33 5.00
N ARG A 112 6.48 -10.34 4.96
CA ARG A 112 6.09 -11.74 5.18
C ARG A 112 5.49 -11.93 6.56
N THR A 113 6.19 -11.46 7.58
CA THR A 113 5.71 -11.50 8.97
C THR A 113 4.41 -10.70 9.13
N ARG A 114 4.33 -9.50 8.54
CA ARG A 114 3.11 -8.67 8.55
C ARG A 114 1.91 -9.42 7.97
N GLY A 115 2.07 -10.01 6.80
CA GLY A 115 0.99 -10.75 6.13
C GLY A 115 0.49 -11.94 6.97
N ILE A 116 1.41 -12.71 7.55
CA ILE A 116 1.11 -13.86 8.41
C ILE A 116 0.38 -13.41 9.68
N GLU A 117 0.93 -12.44 10.41
CA GLU A 117 0.39 -12.03 11.70
C GLU A 117 -0.95 -11.28 11.56
N MET A 118 -1.14 -10.48 10.50
CA MET A 118 -2.44 -9.88 10.20
C MET A 118 -3.48 -10.94 9.81
N SER A 119 -3.09 -11.97 9.06
CA SER A 119 -3.98 -13.10 8.73
C SER A 119 -4.37 -13.87 9.98
N LYS A 120 -3.41 -14.17 10.89
CA LYS A 120 -3.70 -14.82 12.19
C LYS A 120 -4.63 -13.97 13.05
N ALA A 121 -4.39 -12.66 13.15
CA ALA A 121 -5.22 -11.76 13.96
C ALA A 121 -6.65 -11.65 13.41
N ALA A 122 -6.85 -11.82 12.10
CA ALA A 122 -8.16 -11.87 11.48
C ALA A 122 -8.89 -13.22 11.67
N THR A 123 -8.13 -14.30 11.78
CA THR A 123 -8.68 -15.67 11.88
C THR A 123 -9.56 -15.82 13.13
N GLY A 124 -10.75 -16.38 12.95
CA GLY A 124 -11.71 -16.60 14.04
C GLY A 124 -12.44 -15.34 14.52
N THR A 125 -12.16 -14.17 13.94
CA THR A 125 -12.93 -12.95 14.21
C THR A 125 -14.13 -12.88 13.27
N ASN A 126 -15.26 -12.40 13.79
CA ASN A 126 -16.45 -12.15 12.96
C ASN A 126 -16.43 -10.72 12.44
N THR A 127 -15.36 -10.37 11.68
CA THR A 127 -15.09 -9.00 11.24
C THR A 127 -14.86 -8.93 9.73
N GLY A 128 -15.05 -7.73 9.15
CA GLY A 128 -14.87 -7.48 7.73
C GLY A 128 -14.74 -6.00 7.43
N MET A 129 -14.74 -5.69 6.13
CA MET A 129 -14.60 -4.32 5.64
C MET A 129 -15.58 -4.05 4.50
N ALA A 130 -15.98 -2.78 4.34
CA ALA A 130 -16.78 -2.31 3.24
C ALA A 130 -16.31 -0.93 2.76
N ALA A 131 -16.32 -0.70 1.45
CA ALA A 131 -16.04 0.62 0.87
C ALA A 131 -17.32 1.46 0.84
N VAL A 132 -17.27 2.64 1.43
CA VAL A 132 -18.27 3.70 1.31
C VAL A 132 -17.80 4.67 0.23
N LEU A 133 -18.62 4.86 -0.80
CA LEU A 133 -18.32 5.63 -2.00
C LEU A 133 -19.32 6.78 -2.14
N GLY A 134 -18.87 8.02 -2.09
CA GLY A 134 -19.69 9.24 -2.08
C GLY A 134 -20.16 9.59 -0.67
N GLY A 135 -21.14 10.52 -0.61
CA GLY A 135 -21.63 11.10 0.63
C GLY A 135 -20.72 12.23 1.17
N ASP A 136 -21.26 12.99 2.11
CA ASP A 136 -20.50 13.97 2.87
C ASP A 136 -19.56 13.23 3.85
N ARG A 137 -18.28 13.63 3.91
CA ARG A 137 -17.26 12.95 4.72
C ARG A 137 -17.65 12.86 6.20
N ASP A 138 -18.07 13.97 6.78
CA ASP A 138 -18.33 14.04 8.23
C ASP A 138 -19.62 13.29 8.58
N ALA A 139 -20.62 13.31 7.70
CA ALA A 139 -21.83 12.50 7.83
C ALA A 139 -21.50 10.98 7.72
N VAL A 140 -20.62 10.59 6.82
CA VAL A 140 -20.16 9.20 6.72
C VAL A 140 -19.43 8.78 7.99
N LEU A 141 -18.48 9.57 8.49
CA LEU A 141 -17.73 9.26 9.72
C LEU A 141 -18.67 9.17 10.94
N THR A 142 -19.64 10.04 11.04
CA THR A 142 -20.66 9.99 12.10
C THR A 142 -21.48 8.71 12.03
N GLY A 143 -21.97 8.35 10.83
CA GLY A 143 -22.74 7.12 10.65
C GLY A 143 -21.92 5.85 10.93
N LEU A 144 -20.62 5.84 10.59
CA LEU A 144 -19.73 4.73 10.96
C LEU A 144 -19.57 4.63 12.49
N ALA A 145 -19.38 5.77 13.18
CA ALA A 145 -19.23 5.80 14.64
C ALA A 145 -20.50 5.30 15.36
N GLU A 146 -21.69 5.69 14.90
CA GLU A 146 -22.97 5.20 15.42
C GLU A 146 -23.15 3.70 15.30
N LEU A 147 -22.56 3.09 14.25
CA LEU A 147 -22.52 1.65 14.05
C LEU A 147 -21.32 0.95 14.74
N ASN A 148 -20.51 1.67 15.51
CA ASN A 148 -19.26 1.17 16.09
C ASN A 148 -18.30 0.59 15.03
N LEU A 149 -18.28 1.17 13.83
CA LEU A 149 -17.34 0.85 12.76
C LEU A 149 -16.20 1.87 12.75
N THR A 150 -15.01 1.40 12.39
CA THR A 150 -13.83 2.24 12.23
C THR A 150 -13.69 2.68 10.77
N ALA A 151 -13.41 3.95 10.50
CA ALA A 151 -12.92 4.41 9.21
C ALA A 151 -11.46 3.95 9.04
N ALA A 152 -11.28 2.71 8.58
CA ALA A 152 -9.98 2.04 8.50
C ALA A 152 -9.06 2.66 7.43
N ASN A 153 -9.64 3.16 6.32
CA ASN A 153 -8.93 3.91 5.30
C ASN A 153 -9.76 5.14 4.91
N GLU A 154 -9.17 6.31 4.99
CA GLU A 154 -9.68 7.52 4.35
C GLU A 154 -8.86 7.77 3.08
N ASN A 155 -9.45 7.40 1.93
CA ASN A 155 -8.73 7.42 0.65
C ASN A 155 -8.87 8.75 -0.10
N GLY A 156 -9.62 9.69 0.46
CA GLY A 156 -9.95 10.94 -0.22
C GLY A 156 -10.95 10.75 -1.37
N ALA A 157 -11.27 11.83 -2.08
CA ALA A 157 -12.16 11.83 -3.24
C ALA A 157 -13.50 11.07 -3.00
N GLY A 158 -14.06 11.17 -1.79
CA GLY A 158 -15.31 10.52 -1.41
C GLY A 158 -15.22 9.01 -1.23
N GLN A 159 -14.05 8.47 -0.89
CA GLN A 159 -13.88 7.05 -0.60
C GLN A 159 -13.37 6.82 0.82
N ILE A 160 -14.16 6.13 1.64
CA ILE A 160 -13.82 5.70 3.00
C ILE A 160 -14.04 4.19 3.08
N VAL A 161 -13.10 3.48 3.72
CA VAL A 161 -13.27 2.04 4.00
C VAL A 161 -13.64 1.87 5.47
N ALA A 162 -14.83 1.35 5.70
CA ALA A 162 -15.33 0.97 7.02
C ALA A 162 -14.83 -0.42 7.39
N ALA A 163 -14.46 -0.63 8.65
CA ALA A 163 -14.05 -1.93 9.17
C ALA A 163 -14.62 -2.17 10.57
N GLY A 164 -14.99 -3.41 10.86
CA GLY A 164 -15.52 -3.81 12.14
C GLY A 164 -16.26 -5.14 12.09
N ASN A 165 -17.19 -5.36 13.01
CA ASN A 165 -17.99 -6.58 13.08
C ASN A 165 -18.89 -6.75 11.84
N LEU A 166 -19.01 -7.98 11.33
CA LEU A 166 -19.81 -8.27 10.12
C LEU A 166 -21.27 -7.87 10.25
N ALA A 167 -21.90 -8.04 11.41
CA ALA A 167 -23.28 -7.62 11.61
C ALA A 167 -23.46 -6.10 11.46
N GLN A 168 -22.47 -5.32 11.89
CA GLN A 168 -22.48 -3.85 11.73
C GLN A 168 -22.17 -3.44 10.28
N ILE A 169 -21.27 -4.16 9.60
CA ILE A 169 -21.04 -3.99 8.15
C ILE A 169 -22.33 -4.28 7.37
N GLU A 170 -23.09 -5.29 7.75
CA GLU A 170 -24.36 -5.62 7.11
C GLU A 170 -25.42 -4.52 7.33
N LEU A 171 -25.50 -3.94 8.54
CA LEU A 171 -26.35 -2.77 8.80
C LEU A 171 -25.95 -1.56 7.94
N LEU A 172 -24.65 -1.32 7.78
CA LEU A 172 -24.13 -0.27 6.91
C LEU A 172 -24.51 -0.50 5.43
N LEU A 173 -24.50 -1.74 4.96
CA LEU A 173 -24.92 -2.11 3.60
C LEU A 173 -26.41 -1.88 3.38
N GLN A 174 -27.23 -2.19 4.40
CA GLN A 174 -28.69 -2.00 4.33
C GLN A 174 -29.09 -0.52 4.44
N ASN A 175 -28.34 0.27 5.21
CA ASN A 175 -28.61 1.67 5.50
C ASN A 175 -27.37 2.54 5.20
N PRO A 176 -27.02 2.75 3.93
CA PRO A 176 -25.86 3.55 3.57
C PRO A 176 -26.05 5.03 3.97
N PRO A 177 -25.00 5.74 4.39
CA PRO A 177 -25.06 7.18 4.62
C PRO A 177 -25.59 7.94 3.40
N ALA A 178 -26.32 9.03 3.64
CA ALA A 178 -26.96 9.79 2.57
C ALA A 178 -25.98 10.19 1.45
N GLY A 179 -26.38 9.95 0.19
CA GLY A 179 -25.55 10.26 -0.98
C GLY A 179 -24.38 9.29 -1.21
N SER A 180 -24.25 8.23 -0.43
CA SER A 180 -23.21 7.22 -0.59
C SER A 180 -23.73 5.88 -1.14
N ARG A 181 -22.77 5.04 -1.57
CA ARG A 181 -22.98 3.62 -1.89
C ARG A 181 -22.00 2.80 -1.09
N VAL A 182 -22.44 1.67 -0.55
CA VAL A 182 -21.59 0.76 0.21
C VAL A 182 -21.37 -0.52 -0.56
N ARG A 183 -20.13 -1.02 -0.59
CA ARG A 183 -19.76 -2.28 -1.23
C ARG A 183 -18.90 -3.10 -0.28
N PRO A 184 -19.22 -4.38 -0.04
CA PRO A 184 -18.40 -5.25 0.76
C PRO A 184 -17.03 -5.47 0.08
N LEU A 185 -15.98 -5.60 0.86
CA LEU A 185 -14.66 -5.96 0.38
C LEU A 185 -14.37 -7.43 0.67
N ALA A 186 -13.77 -8.12 -0.30
CA ALA A 186 -13.38 -9.52 -0.16
C ALA A 186 -12.04 -9.63 0.62
N VAL A 187 -12.10 -9.32 1.92
CA VAL A 187 -10.97 -9.40 2.85
C VAL A 187 -11.37 -10.20 4.10
N SER A 188 -10.41 -10.84 4.74
CA SER A 188 -10.63 -11.81 5.81
C SER A 188 -10.78 -11.20 7.21
N GLY A 189 -10.75 -9.86 7.37
CA GLY A 189 -10.86 -9.24 8.68
C GLY A 189 -10.86 -7.72 8.66
N ALA A 190 -11.07 -7.10 9.83
CA ALA A 190 -11.07 -5.65 10.02
C ALA A 190 -9.63 -5.13 10.16
N PHE A 191 -8.92 -5.01 9.04
CA PHE A 191 -7.57 -4.43 9.00
C PHE A 191 -7.58 -2.95 9.41
N HIS A 192 -6.45 -2.46 9.90
CA HIS A 192 -6.29 -1.08 10.35
C HIS A 192 -7.23 -0.66 11.50
N THR A 193 -7.59 -1.64 12.33
CA THR A 193 -8.38 -1.46 13.56
C THR A 193 -7.70 -2.15 14.75
N ALA A 194 -8.27 -1.97 15.94
CA ALA A 194 -7.80 -2.65 17.17
C ALA A 194 -7.77 -4.18 17.06
N VAL A 195 -8.52 -4.79 16.13
CA VAL A 195 -8.49 -6.24 15.85
C VAL A 195 -7.07 -6.72 15.48
N MET A 196 -6.25 -5.85 14.90
CA MET A 196 -4.88 -6.16 14.51
C MET A 196 -3.84 -5.97 15.63
N GLN A 197 -4.22 -5.50 16.80
CA GLN A 197 -3.31 -5.30 17.95
C GLN A 197 -2.44 -6.52 18.31
N PRO A 198 -2.93 -7.77 18.24
CA PRO A 198 -2.10 -8.95 18.54
C PRO A 198 -0.88 -9.12 17.62
N ALA A 199 -0.93 -8.59 16.40
CA ALA A 199 0.18 -8.66 15.44
C ALA A 199 1.30 -7.63 15.71
N VAL A 200 1.00 -6.53 16.39
CA VAL A 200 1.95 -5.42 16.63
C VAL A 200 3.22 -5.85 17.37
N PRO A 201 3.16 -6.61 18.48
CA PRO A 201 4.36 -7.01 19.22
C PRO A 201 5.34 -7.84 18.39
N VAL A 202 4.84 -8.75 17.56
CA VAL A 202 5.67 -9.63 16.70
C VAL A 202 6.39 -8.79 15.66
N LEU A 203 5.69 -7.88 15.00
CA LEU A 203 6.29 -6.95 14.03
C LEU A 203 7.30 -6.01 14.68
N ARG A 204 7.01 -5.54 15.90
CA ARG A 204 7.91 -4.67 16.64
C ARG A 204 9.21 -5.40 17.03
N ALA A 205 9.13 -6.67 17.43
CA ALA A 205 10.31 -7.48 17.72
C ALA A 205 11.19 -7.63 16.48
N LEU A 206 10.62 -8.01 15.34
CA LEU A 206 11.35 -8.11 14.09
C LEU A 206 11.95 -6.76 13.65
N ALA A 207 11.18 -5.68 13.75
CA ALA A 207 11.65 -4.34 13.39
C ALA A 207 12.86 -3.89 14.22
N GLY A 208 12.96 -4.35 15.48
CA GLY A 208 14.11 -4.10 16.35
C GLY A 208 15.40 -4.81 15.93
N GLU A 209 15.33 -5.77 15.03
CA GLU A 209 16.48 -6.51 14.48
C GLU A 209 16.96 -5.95 13.13
N LEU A 210 16.23 -5.00 12.53
CA LEU A 210 16.56 -4.44 11.22
C LEU A 210 17.66 -3.38 11.31
N GLU A 211 18.50 -3.34 10.29
CA GLU A 211 19.40 -2.22 10.06
C GLU A 211 18.61 -1.06 9.43
N ILE A 212 18.42 0.01 10.20
CA ILE A 212 17.61 1.16 9.82
C ILE A 212 18.51 2.36 9.54
N SER A 213 18.29 3.02 8.39
CA SER A 213 18.98 4.24 7.99
C SER A 213 18.00 5.39 7.77
N ASN A 214 18.48 6.62 7.94
CA ASN A 214 17.72 7.79 7.56
C ASN A 214 17.69 7.92 6.02
N PRO A 215 16.51 7.96 5.40
CA PRO A 215 16.42 8.01 3.96
C PRO A 215 16.84 9.37 3.40
N PRO A 216 17.55 9.43 2.23
CA PRO A 216 17.91 10.69 1.57
C PRO A 216 16.69 11.45 1.05
N HIS A 217 15.60 10.74 0.72
CA HIS A 217 14.32 11.28 0.28
C HIS A 217 13.23 10.74 1.18
N GLY A 218 12.40 11.62 1.72
CA GLY A 218 11.46 11.24 2.76
C GLY A 218 10.27 10.43 2.25
N VAL A 219 9.60 9.82 3.22
CA VAL A 219 8.41 8.99 3.04
C VAL A 219 7.21 9.70 3.67
N LEU A 220 6.06 9.70 3.01
CA LEU A 220 4.80 10.14 3.61
C LEU A 220 4.19 9.03 4.46
N SER A 221 3.77 9.37 5.66
CA SER A 221 3.18 8.42 6.59
C SER A 221 1.66 8.35 6.46
N ASN A 222 1.12 7.14 6.42
CA ASN A 222 -0.33 6.89 6.43
C ASN A 222 -1.02 7.31 7.73
N LYS A 223 -0.27 7.58 8.80
CA LYS A 223 -0.84 8.01 10.08
C LYS A 223 -1.49 9.39 9.98
N ASP A 224 -0.82 10.33 9.32
CA ASP A 224 -1.15 11.75 9.35
C ASP A 224 -0.70 12.53 8.10
N GLY A 225 -0.21 11.85 7.06
CA GLY A 225 0.35 12.48 5.86
C GLY A 225 1.71 13.17 6.09
N ALA A 226 2.32 13.04 7.26
CA ALA A 226 3.58 13.72 7.56
C ALA A 226 4.73 13.22 6.67
N TYR A 227 5.59 14.16 6.22
CA TYR A 227 6.83 13.86 5.53
C TYR A 227 7.91 13.52 6.54
N LEU A 228 8.40 12.30 6.50
CA LEU A 228 9.38 11.74 7.43
C LEU A 228 10.71 11.46 6.74
N ASN A 229 11.80 11.80 7.41
CA ASN A 229 13.18 11.50 7.02
C ASN A 229 14.00 10.84 8.14
N ASN A 230 13.37 10.49 9.24
CA ASN A 230 13.97 9.69 10.31
C ASN A 230 13.56 8.22 10.11
N GLY A 231 14.55 7.35 9.90
CA GLY A 231 14.30 5.94 9.58
C GLY A 231 13.61 5.18 10.71
N GLN A 232 14.01 5.42 11.96
CA GLN A 232 13.39 4.76 13.10
C GLN A 232 11.92 5.14 13.23
N GLU A 233 11.59 6.42 13.08
CA GLU A 233 10.21 6.90 13.11
C GLU A 233 9.38 6.29 11.98
N ILE A 234 9.94 6.17 10.76
CA ILE A 234 9.28 5.53 9.63
C ILE A 234 8.90 4.09 9.98
N ILE A 235 9.85 3.30 10.47
CA ILE A 235 9.60 1.89 10.81
C ILE A 235 8.64 1.74 11.99
N ASP A 236 8.75 2.57 13.02
CA ASP A 236 7.81 2.57 14.16
C ASP A 236 6.38 2.86 13.72
N ARG A 237 6.18 3.79 12.77
CA ARG A 237 4.87 4.12 12.22
C ARG A 237 4.33 2.99 11.34
N ILE A 238 5.16 2.33 10.51
CA ILE A 238 4.79 1.16 9.71
C ILE A 238 4.32 0.01 10.61
N VAL A 239 5.02 -0.25 11.71
CA VAL A 239 4.62 -1.28 12.69
C VAL A 239 3.27 -0.94 13.34
N GLY A 240 3.06 0.31 13.74
CA GLY A 240 1.80 0.75 14.37
C GLY A 240 0.62 0.85 13.39
N GLN A 241 0.89 1.03 12.10
CA GLN A 241 -0.12 1.24 11.05
C GLN A 241 -1.11 0.08 10.94
N ILE A 242 -0.69 -1.17 11.20
CA ILE A 242 -1.58 -2.34 11.04
C ILE A 242 -2.84 -2.26 11.92
N ALA A 243 -2.74 -1.58 13.07
CA ALA A 243 -3.82 -1.39 14.03
C ALA A 243 -4.34 0.06 14.08
N SER A 244 -4.03 0.86 13.07
CA SER A 244 -4.39 2.28 13.00
C SER A 244 -4.91 2.65 11.62
N PRO A 245 -5.83 3.63 11.51
CA PRO A 245 -6.35 4.09 10.23
C PRO A 245 -5.26 4.55 9.25
N VAL A 246 -5.52 4.32 7.97
CA VAL A 246 -4.73 4.79 6.83
C VAL A 246 -5.32 6.12 6.35
N ARG A 247 -4.58 7.20 6.47
CA ARG A 247 -4.95 8.56 6.03
C ARG A 247 -4.29 8.86 4.68
N TRP A 248 -4.73 8.15 3.64
CA TRP A 248 -4.22 8.36 2.29
C TRP A 248 -4.61 9.74 1.74
N ASP A 249 -5.77 10.26 2.14
CA ASP A 249 -6.20 11.61 1.86
C ASP A 249 -5.14 12.65 2.26
N LEU A 250 -4.61 12.56 3.49
CA LEU A 250 -3.57 13.47 3.98
C LEU A 250 -2.22 13.28 3.26
N CYS A 251 -1.91 12.06 2.83
CA CYS A 251 -0.71 11.83 1.99
C CYS A 251 -0.84 12.57 0.65
N MET A 252 -2.01 12.52 -0.01
CA MET A 252 -2.24 13.23 -1.27
C MET A 252 -2.21 14.74 -1.07
N ASP A 253 -2.82 15.26 0.01
CA ASP A 253 -2.78 16.69 0.35
C ASP A 253 -1.35 17.18 0.59
N THR A 254 -0.53 16.37 1.28
CA THR A 254 0.89 16.69 1.50
C THR A 254 1.68 16.68 0.18
N MET A 255 1.42 15.74 -0.75
CA MET A 255 2.03 15.76 -2.08
C MET A 255 1.72 17.08 -2.81
N ALA A 256 0.46 17.51 -2.81
CA ALA A 256 0.04 18.75 -3.43
C ALA A 256 0.68 19.98 -2.76
N ALA A 257 0.65 20.04 -1.43
CA ALA A 257 1.23 21.15 -0.65
C ALA A 257 2.76 21.28 -0.83
N ARG A 258 3.45 20.16 -1.08
CA ARG A 258 4.90 20.15 -1.35
C ARG A 258 5.25 20.43 -2.82
N GLY A 259 4.27 20.65 -3.68
CA GLY A 259 4.51 20.98 -5.09
C GLY A 259 4.88 19.77 -5.94
N VAL A 260 4.40 18.58 -5.62
CA VAL A 260 4.49 17.42 -6.51
C VAL A 260 3.73 17.71 -7.79
N THR A 261 4.38 17.54 -8.93
CA THR A 261 3.80 17.78 -10.26
C THR A 261 3.50 16.49 -11.01
N GLY A 262 4.17 15.39 -10.63
CA GLY A 262 3.98 14.08 -11.25
C GLY A 262 4.09 12.94 -10.23
N VAL A 263 3.25 11.92 -10.39
CA VAL A 263 3.24 10.71 -9.56
C VAL A 263 3.31 9.48 -10.46
N ILE A 264 4.22 8.55 -10.18
CA ILE A 264 4.23 7.21 -10.78
C ILE A 264 3.75 6.21 -9.74
N GLU A 265 2.69 5.45 -10.06
CA GLU A 265 2.27 4.29 -9.28
C GLU A 265 2.95 3.03 -9.80
N LEU A 266 3.61 2.30 -8.90
CA LEU A 266 4.30 1.05 -9.21
C LEU A 266 3.31 -0.10 -9.39
N ALA A 267 3.72 -1.16 -10.10
CA ALA A 267 2.87 -2.34 -10.33
C ALA A 267 2.40 -3.01 -9.01
N PRO A 268 1.15 -3.52 -9.01
CA PRO A 268 0.10 -3.47 -10.02
C PRO A 268 -0.71 -2.16 -9.97
N ALA A 269 -0.31 -1.20 -10.76
CA ALA A 269 -0.78 0.17 -10.73
C ALA A 269 -2.23 0.37 -11.23
N GLY A 270 -2.83 1.51 -10.89
CA GLY A 270 -4.13 1.95 -11.37
C GLY A 270 -5.08 2.46 -10.28
N THR A 271 -4.89 2.01 -9.04
CA THR A 271 -5.75 2.38 -7.91
C THR A 271 -5.43 3.77 -7.37
N LEU A 272 -4.16 4.01 -7.02
CA LEU A 272 -3.75 5.27 -6.40
C LEU A 272 -3.75 6.43 -7.38
N VAL A 273 -3.32 6.23 -8.62
CA VAL A 273 -3.43 7.26 -9.66
C VAL A 273 -4.88 7.65 -9.92
N GLY A 274 -5.82 6.72 -9.81
CA GLY A 274 -7.25 7.01 -9.88
C GLY A 274 -7.75 7.88 -8.72
N LEU A 275 -7.23 7.70 -7.51
CA LEU A 275 -7.53 8.53 -6.34
C LEU A 275 -6.91 9.93 -6.50
N ILE A 276 -5.63 10.00 -6.85
CA ILE A 276 -4.88 11.25 -7.03
C ILE A 276 -5.54 12.11 -8.10
N LYS A 277 -5.88 11.54 -9.26
CA LYS A 277 -6.55 12.25 -10.35
C LYS A 277 -7.88 12.88 -9.94
N ARG A 278 -8.62 12.25 -9.03
CA ARG A 278 -9.90 12.78 -8.53
C ARG A 278 -9.71 13.84 -7.44
N ALA A 279 -8.74 13.63 -6.53
CA ALA A 279 -8.50 14.55 -5.42
C ALA A 279 -7.69 15.77 -5.84
N HIS A 280 -6.66 15.58 -6.65
CA HIS A 280 -5.71 16.61 -7.07
C HIS A 280 -5.46 16.53 -8.60
N PRO A 281 -6.41 16.98 -9.45
CA PRO A 281 -6.33 16.84 -10.91
C PRO A 281 -5.17 17.63 -11.54
N SER A 282 -4.54 18.53 -10.83
CA SER A 282 -3.33 19.26 -11.25
C SER A 282 -2.05 18.42 -11.16
N ILE A 283 -2.06 17.31 -10.41
CA ILE A 283 -0.94 16.39 -10.33
C ILE A 283 -1.07 15.37 -11.47
N GLU A 284 -0.14 15.40 -12.41
CA GLU A 284 -0.09 14.39 -13.46
C GLU A 284 0.23 13.02 -12.83
N SER A 285 -0.33 11.96 -13.37
CA SER A 285 -0.13 10.63 -12.82
C SER A 285 0.09 9.58 -13.90
N PHE A 286 1.01 8.66 -13.66
CA PHE A 286 1.36 7.56 -14.54
C PHE A 286 1.22 6.22 -13.80
N ALA A 287 0.44 5.30 -14.37
CA ALA A 287 0.28 3.94 -13.83
C ALA A 287 1.24 3.00 -14.56
N LEU A 288 2.32 2.58 -13.92
CA LEU A 288 3.30 1.65 -14.51
C LEU A 288 2.87 0.20 -14.23
N LYS A 289 2.10 -0.38 -15.13
CA LYS A 289 1.50 -1.73 -14.96
C LYS A 289 2.36 -2.85 -15.53
N SER A 290 3.06 -2.57 -16.64
CA SER A 290 3.82 -3.58 -17.38
C SER A 290 5.12 -3.00 -17.96
N PRO A 291 6.10 -3.87 -18.35
CA PRO A 291 7.35 -3.41 -18.94
C PRO A 291 7.21 -2.62 -20.25
N GLU A 292 6.14 -2.82 -21.00
CA GLU A 292 5.87 -2.09 -22.24
C GLU A 292 5.67 -0.59 -22.01
N GLU A 293 5.32 -0.20 -20.76
CA GLU A 293 5.11 1.20 -20.38
C GLU A 293 6.40 1.89 -19.89
N LEU A 294 7.54 1.18 -19.80
CA LEU A 294 8.79 1.70 -19.23
C LEU A 294 9.32 2.93 -19.97
N ASP A 295 9.23 2.98 -21.29
CA ASP A 295 9.74 4.14 -22.03
C ASP A 295 8.89 5.39 -21.76
N GLY A 296 7.57 5.26 -21.73
CA GLY A 296 6.68 6.35 -21.30
C GLY A 296 6.90 6.77 -19.83
N ALA A 297 7.18 5.80 -18.95
CA ALA A 297 7.52 6.09 -17.55
C ALA A 297 8.86 6.85 -17.45
N ARG A 298 9.88 6.52 -18.26
CA ARG A 298 11.16 7.25 -18.30
C ARG A 298 11.01 8.68 -18.81
N GLU A 299 10.17 8.89 -19.83
CA GLU A 299 9.81 10.24 -20.29
C GLU A 299 9.10 11.04 -19.19
N PHE A 300 8.19 10.38 -18.45
CA PHE A 300 7.51 10.99 -17.32
C PHE A 300 8.49 11.35 -16.18
N VAL A 301 9.46 10.48 -15.88
CA VAL A 301 10.56 10.77 -14.94
C VAL A 301 11.39 11.96 -15.41
N ALA A 302 11.71 12.03 -16.71
CA ALA A 302 12.47 13.16 -17.27
C ALA A 302 11.70 14.50 -17.17
N LYS A 303 10.38 14.45 -17.29
CA LYS A 303 9.51 15.64 -17.19
C LYS A 303 9.36 16.16 -15.75
N HIS A 304 9.21 15.29 -14.79
CA HIS A 304 8.82 15.64 -13.40
C HIS A 304 9.94 15.46 -12.37
N GLY A 305 10.99 14.71 -12.70
CA GLY A 305 12.13 14.48 -11.81
C GLY A 305 12.87 15.78 -11.50
N SER A 306 13.40 15.85 -10.28
CA SER A 306 14.28 16.96 -9.86
C SER A 306 15.68 16.78 -10.48
N ASN A 307 16.31 17.90 -10.91
CA ASN A 307 17.72 17.91 -11.30
C ASN A 307 18.59 17.98 -10.04
#